data_576143c2f05e4ef1a107c117df903335
#
_entry.id   576143c2f05e4ef1a107c117df903335
#
_cell.length_a   1.000
_cell.length_b   1.000
_cell.length_c   1.000
_cell.angle_alpha   90.00
_cell.angle_beta   90.00
_cell.angle_gamma   90.00
#
_symmetry.space_group_name_H-M   'P 1'
#
loop_
_entity.id
_entity.type
_entity.pdbx_description
1 polymer ?
#
loop_
_entity_poly.entity_id
_entity_poly.type
_entity_poly.pdbx_seq_one_letter_code
_entity_poly.pdbx_strand_id
1 'polypeptide(L)'
;IEGYEMKINHQSLGLNTTAFVGIYLENSAVLSSVLKRLKEINEVLECHFTTGKFTVFIKILSKSNQDLMRVLDTKIKVIKGVSKYETMISLNTNFARQMHI
;
A
#
# COMPACT_ATOMS: atom_id res chain seq x y z
N ILE A 1 17.87 -15.94 -2.14
CA ILE A 1 17.96 -15.36 -2.16
C ILE A 1 17.28 -14.69 -1.72
N GLU A 2 16.89 -14.71 -1.34
CA GLU A 2 16.06 -14.15 -0.96
C GLU A 2 16.27 -12.90 -0.52
N GLY A 3 16.82 -12.59 0.26
CA GLY A 3 16.89 -11.32 0.78
C GLY A 3 17.24 -10.27 -0.19
N TYR A 4 17.77 -10.67 -1.25
CA TYR A 4 18.23 -9.74 -2.12
C TYR A 4 17.24 -9.14 -2.86
N GLU A 5 16.17 -9.61 -2.79
CA GLU A 5 15.12 -8.95 -3.42
C GLU A 5 14.93 -7.64 -2.83
N MET A 6 15.28 -7.48 -1.62
CA MET A 6 15.16 -6.23 -0.93
C MET A 6 16.01 -5.17 -1.56
N LYS A 7 16.92 -5.53 -2.41
CA LYS A 7 17.84 -4.59 -3.02
C LYS A 7 17.45 -4.20 -4.42
N ILE A 8 16.29 -4.61 -4.87
CA ILE A 8 15.82 -4.22 -6.18
C ILE A 8 15.72 -2.71 -6.24
N ASN A 9 16.28 -2.12 -7.27
CA ASN A 9 16.18 -0.71 -7.50
C ASN A 9 14.88 -0.44 -8.24
N HIS A 10 13.88 0.03 -7.53
CA HIS A 10 12.56 0.22 -8.10
C HIS A 10 12.55 1.28 -9.18
N GLN A 11 13.44 2.26 -9.08
CA GLN A 11 13.51 3.28 -10.11
C GLN A 11 13.98 2.70 -11.44
N SER A 12 14.90 1.76 -11.41
CA SER A 12 15.38 1.14 -12.64
C SER A 12 14.30 0.27 -13.27
N LEU A 13 13.26 -0.07 -12.54
CA LEU A 13 12.12 -0.80 -13.06
C LEU A 13 10.99 0.15 -13.47
N GLY A 14 11.24 1.46 -13.39
CA GLY A 14 10.21 2.43 -13.74
C GLY A 14 9.18 2.66 -12.63
N LEU A 15 9.44 2.21 -11.41
CA LEU A 15 8.52 2.33 -10.29
C LEU A 15 9.08 3.40 -9.34
N ASN A 16 8.58 4.60 -9.47
CA ASN A 16 9.16 5.78 -8.84
C ASN A 16 8.40 6.36 -7.66
N THR A 17 7.19 5.91 -7.42
CA THR A 17 6.36 6.49 -6.38
C THR A 17 5.95 5.44 -5.36
N THR A 18 6.34 5.65 -4.11
CA THR A 18 5.92 4.81 -3.00
C THR A 18 4.93 5.61 -2.16
N ALA A 19 3.81 5.02 -1.83
CA ALA A 19 2.81 5.67 -1.00
C ALA A 19 2.38 4.74 0.11
N PHE A 20 2.02 5.34 1.23
CA PHE A 20 1.42 4.63 2.35
C PHE A 20 -0.01 5.13 2.47
N VAL A 21 -0.95 4.21 2.58
CA VAL A 21 -2.37 4.55 2.60
C VAL A 21 -3.02 3.97 3.83
N GLY A 22 -3.57 4.84 4.66
CA GLY A 22 -4.35 4.42 5.82
C GLY A 22 -5.81 4.34 5.41
N ILE A 23 -6.44 3.21 5.67
CA ILE A 23 -7.79 2.92 5.22
C ILE A 23 -8.73 2.81 6.42
N TYR A 24 -9.85 3.52 6.33
CA TYR A 24 -10.92 3.45 7.32
C TYR A 24 -12.02 2.54 6.76
N LEU A 25 -12.52 1.65 7.59
CA LEU A 25 -13.60 0.74 7.20
C LEU A 25 -14.92 1.25 7.71
N GLU A 26 -16.00 0.89 7.03
CA GLU A 26 -17.35 1.24 7.45
C GLU A 26 -17.71 0.59 8.78
N ASN A 27 -17.25 -0.65 8.97
CA ASN A 27 -17.45 -1.38 10.21
C ASN A 27 -16.48 -2.57 10.23
N SER A 28 -16.39 -3.26 11.34
CA SER A 28 -15.45 -4.36 11.49
C SER A 28 -15.83 -5.59 10.69
N ALA A 29 -17.10 -5.72 10.32
CA ALA A 29 -17.55 -6.92 9.60
C ALA A 29 -16.99 -7.01 8.19
N VAL A 30 -16.55 -5.88 7.60
CA VAL A 30 -16.03 -5.89 6.24
C VAL A 30 -14.53 -6.14 6.16
N LEU A 31 -13.85 -6.28 7.29
CA LEU A 31 -12.40 -6.40 7.31
C LEU A 31 -11.89 -7.53 6.42
N SER A 32 -12.42 -8.73 6.59
CA SER A 32 -11.97 -9.88 5.82
C SER A 32 -12.10 -9.67 4.33
N SER A 33 -13.23 -9.14 3.89
CA SER A 33 -13.46 -8.95 2.46
C SER A 33 -12.58 -7.84 1.90
N VAL A 34 -12.33 -6.79 2.67
CA VAL A 34 -11.46 -5.71 2.24
C VAL A 34 -10.02 -6.23 2.10
N LEU A 35 -9.54 -6.99 3.07
CA LEU A 35 -8.18 -7.55 3.00
C LEU A 35 -8.03 -8.45 1.78
N LYS A 36 -9.04 -9.24 1.49
CA LYS A 36 -9.00 -10.12 0.34
C LYS A 36 -8.91 -9.32 -0.97
N ARG A 37 -9.68 -8.25 -1.08
CA ARG A 37 -9.65 -7.43 -2.28
C ARG A 37 -8.32 -6.72 -2.43
N LEU A 38 -7.73 -6.24 -1.34
CA LEU A 38 -6.43 -5.59 -1.39
C LEU A 38 -5.35 -6.54 -1.87
N LYS A 39 -5.43 -7.80 -1.48
CA LYS A 39 -4.46 -8.80 -1.90
C LYS A 39 -4.46 -9.03 -3.40
N GLU A 40 -5.56 -8.75 -4.07
CA GLU A 40 -5.68 -8.92 -5.51
C GLU A 40 -5.10 -7.75 -6.30
N ILE A 41 -4.69 -6.68 -5.64
CA ILE A 41 -4.17 -5.49 -6.30
C ILE A 41 -2.65 -5.58 -6.34
N ASN A 42 -2.09 -5.69 -7.55
CA ASN A 42 -0.66 -5.92 -7.71
C ASN A 42 0.20 -4.78 -7.16
N GLU A 43 -0.29 -3.56 -7.22
CA GLU A 43 0.46 -2.40 -6.74
C GLU A 43 0.58 -2.36 -5.22
N VAL A 44 -0.24 -3.13 -4.50
CA VAL A 44 -0.19 -3.18 -3.05
C VAL A 44 0.89 -4.17 -2.63
N LEU A 45 1.98 -3.65 -2.08
CA LEU A 45 3.12 -4.47 -1.69
C LEU A 45 2.99 -5.03 -0.28
N GLU A 46 2.35 -4.28 0.60
CA GLU A 46 2.20 -4.66 2.00
C GLU A 46 0.81 -4.27 2.47
N CYS A 47 0.27 -5.06 3.35
CA CYS A 47 -1.03 -4.79 3.92
C CYS A 47 -0.98 -5.16 5.39
N HIS A 48 -1.25 -4.20 6.26
CA HIS A 48 -1.16 -4.39 7.70
C HIS A 48 -2.51 -4.10 8.34
N PHE A 49 -2.86 -4.89 9.34
CA PHE A 49 -4.00 -4.63 10.19
C PHE A 49 -3.40 -3.93 11.41
N THR A 50 -3.78 -2.69 11.67
CA THR A 50 -3.08 -1.88 12.65
C THR A 50 -3.99 -1.46 13.78
N THR A 51 -3.38 -1.13 14.91
CA THR A 51 -4.07 -0.42 15.98
C THR A 51 -4.01 1.06 15.68
N GLY A 52 -4.86 1.84 16.33
CA GLY A 52 -4.82 3.28 16.21
C GLY A 52 -5.82 3.81 15.19
N LYS A 53 -5.41 4.86 14.51
CA LYS A 53 -6.34 5.65 13.70
C LYS A 53 -6.89 4.89 12.49
N PHE A 54 -6.04 4.14 11.81
CA PHE A 54 -6.48 3.38 10.64
C PHE A 54 -6.68 1.92 11.04
N THR A 55 -7.62 1.25 10.41
CA THR A 55 -7.77 -0.18 10.62
C THR A 55 -6.81 -0.96 9.74
N VAL A 56 -6.61 -0.48 8.52
CA VAL A 56 -5.73 -1.14 7.55
C VAL A 56 -4.74 -0.11 7.04
N PHE A 57 -3.50 -0.52 6.87
CA PHE A 57 -2.44 0.35 6.40
C PHE A 57 -1.69 -0.40 5.30
N ILE A 58 -1.61 0.20 4.13
CA ILE A 58 -1.01 -0.47 2.99
C ILE A 58 0.13 0.35 2.40
N LYS A 59 1.02 -0.34 1.70
CA LYS A 59 2.10 0.29 0.96
C LYS A 59 1.86 0.02 -0.52
N ILE A 60 1.85 1.06 -1.32
CA ILE A 60 1.62 0.98 -2.76
C ILE A 60 2.87 1.45 -3.49
N LEU A 61 3.21 0.75 -4.57
CA LEU A 61 4.28 1.14 -5.45
C LEU A 61 3.69 1.37 -6.84
N SER A 62 3.98 2.53 -7.42
CA SER A 62 3.44 2.89 -8.72
C SER A 62 4.49 3.60 -9.55
N LYS A 63 4.20 3.80 -10.84
CA LYS A 63 5.15 4.37 -11.79
C LYS A 63 5.32 5.87 -11.59
N SER A 64 4.29 6.53 -11.13
CA SER A 64 4.27 7.98 -11.02
C SER A 64 3.16 8.40 -10.07
N ASN A 65 3.12 9.69 -9.74
CA ASN A 65 2.02 10.21 -8.94
C ASN A 65 0.69 10.07 -9.67
N GLN A 66 0.70 10.25 -10.99
CA GLN A 66 -0.52 10.09 -11.77
C GLN A 66 -1.00 8.65 -11.74
N ASP A 67 -0.07 7.69 -11.84
CA ASP A 67 -0.43 6.30 -11.78
C ASP A 67 -0.96 5.94 -10.38
N LEU A 68 -0.38 6.51 -9.34
CA LEU A 68 -0.86 6.33 -7.98
C LEU A 68 -2.32 6.80 -7.86
N MET A 69 -2.63 7.97 -8.42
CA MET A 69 -3.99 8.49 -8.39
C MET A 69 -4.96 7.55 -9.09
N ARG A 70 -4.52 7.00 -10.21
CA ARG A 70 -5.35 6.03 -10.93
C ARG A 70 -5.62 4.79 -10.08
N VAL A 71 -4.61 4.26 -9.42
CA VAL A 71 -4.76 3.09 -8.56
C VAL A 71 -5.73 3.39 -7.41
N LEU A 72 -5.57 4.55 -6.78
CA LEU A 72 -6.44 4.93 -5.67
C LEU A 72 -7.88 5.06 -6.14
N ASP A 73 -8.10 5.72 -7.27
CA ASP A 73 -9.45 5.97 -7.77
C ASP A 73 -10.13 4.72 -8.32
N THR A 74 -9.39 3.87 -8.99
CA THR A 74 -9.99 2.74 -9.71
C THR A 74 -9.92 1.43 -8.94
N LYS A 75 -9.02 1.31 -7.98
CA LYS A 75 -8.80 0.04 -7.29
C LYS A 75 -9.05 0.09 -5.79
N ILE A 76 -8.70 1.19 -5.13
CA ILE A 76 -8.85 1.29 -3.68
C ILE A 76 -10.21 1.88 -3.31
N LYS A 77 -10.55 3.01 -3.91
CA LYS A 77 -11.77 3.74 -3.58
C LYS A 77 -13.01 2.91 -3.82
N VAL A 78 -12.95 2.02 -4.79
CA VAL A 78 -14.11 1.21 -5.18
C VAL A 78 -14.29 -0.04 -4.35
N ILE A 79 -13.39 -0.34 -3.43
CA ILE A 79 -13.55 -1.53 -2.59
C ILE A 79 -14.72 -1.33 -1.64
N LYS A 80 -15.68 -2.24 -1.69
CA LYS A 80 -16.84 -2.17 -0.82
C LYS A 80 -16.40 -2.34 0.63
N GLY A 81 -16.84 -1.43 1.48
CA GLY A 81 -16.49 -1.45 2.91
C GLY A 81 -15.44 -0.41 3.28
N VAL A 82 -14.76 0.19 2.31
CA VAL A 82 -13.84 1.28 2.57
C VAL A 82 -14.64 2.57 2.70
N SER A 83 -14.55 3.22 3.85
CA SER A 83 -15.30 4.47 4.05
C SER A 83 -14.52 5.67 3.55
N LYS A 84 -13.21 5.69 3.81
CA LYS A 84 -12.31 6.72 3.29
C LYS A 84 -10.88 6.25 3.45
N TYR A 85 -9.94 6.97 2.88
CA TYR A 85 -8.53 6.66 3.04
C TYR A 85 -7.72 7.95 3.07
N GLU A 86 -6.52 7.87 3.60
CA GLU A 86 -5.56 8.96 3.63
C GLU A 86 -4.26 8.47 3.03
N THR A 87 -3.70 9.24 2.13
CA THR A 87 -2.51 8.84 1.39
C THR A 87 -1.32 9.70 1.79
N MET A 88 -0.19 9.05 2.02
CA MET A 88 1.07 9.73 2.29
C MET A 88 2.07 9.25 1.26
N ILE A 89 2.65 10.17 0.50
CA ILE A 89 3.63 9.83 -0.51
C ILE A 89 5.01 9.93 0.11
N SER A 90 5.82 8.88 -0.02
CA SER A 90 7.19 8.92 0.44
C SER A 90 8.00 9.77 -0.52
N LEU A 91 8.52 10.88 -0.04
CA LEU A 91 9.32 11.77 -0.85
C LEU A 91 10.73 11.23 -1.01
N ASN A 92 11.21 10.50 -0.04
CA ASN A 92 12.55 9.95 -0.06
C ASN A 92 12.68 8.88 1.00
N THR A 93 13.20 7.73 0.62
CA THR A 93 13.51 6.69 1.60
C THR A 93 14.89 6.99 2.15
N ASN A 94 14.94 7.45 3.39
CA ASN A 94 16.21 7.76 4.02
C ASN A 94 17.06 6.50 4.16
N PHE A 95 16.47 5.45 4.68
CA PHE A 95 17.10 4.13 4.64
C PHE A 95 16.04 3.06 4.87
N ALA A 96 16.34 1.86 4.42
CA ALA A 96 15.53 0.69 4.68
C ALA A 96 16.49 -0.46 4.96
N ARG A 97 16.12 -1.28 5.93
CA ARG A 97 17.03 -2.30 6.40
C ARG A 97 16.25 -3.55 6.75
N GLN A 98 16.84 -4.68 6.44
CA GLN A 98 16.26 -5.95 6.84
C GLN A 98 16.91 -6.36 8.14
N MET A 99 16.09 -6.75 9.13
CA MET A 99 16.62 -7.18 10.40
C MET A 99 17.17 -8.60 10.27
N HIS A 100 18.33 -8.83 10.85
CA HIS A 100 18.89 -10.18 10.94
C HIS A 100 18.66 -10.69 12.35
N ILE A 101 18.23 -11.92 12.46
CA ILE A 101 17.92 -12.53 13.73
C ILE A 101 18.89 -13.66 14.04
#